data_084a4a6d0ad13e12145ce8190c89ccdb
#
_entry.id   084a4a6d0ad13e12145ce8190c89ccdb
#
_cell.length_a   1.000
_cell.length_b   1.000
_cell.length_c   1.000
_cell.angle_alpha   90.00
_cell.angle_beta   90.00
_cell.angle_gamma   90.00
#
_symmetry.space_group_name_H-M   'P 1'
#
loop_
_entity.id
_entity.type
_entity.pdbx_description
1 polymer ?
#
loop_
_entity_poly.entity_id
_entity_poly.type
_entity_poly.pdbx_seq_one_letter_code
_entity_poly.pdbx_strand_id
1 'polypeptide(L)'
;MFADSAKIFIKSGKGGDGHVSFRRELYVPNGGPDGGDGGRGGDVIFQVDKGKNTLVDFRHVRKYIAKDGQEGGKKRCHGADADNLIVKVPEGTVLKDFETGKVIADMSGDNQREVILRGGRGGLGNMHFATSTMQVPKYAQPGQPGAELWVQLELKVIADVGLVGFPNVGKSTLLSVVSNAKPEIANYHFTTLNPHLGVVDLGDGAGFVMADIPGLIEGASEGIGLGHAFLKHIERTKVLVHVVDGASVEGRDPLEDIRTINRELEAYNPELLKRPQVIAANKMDAVYAEEDTEIILDELRNEFEPKGIKVFPISAVSRQGVKELLYHINDLLKTVDDAPVVFEKEFEVQYQGDRNLPYTVTRADDGAYVVEGPRIDKMLGYTNLDSEKGFDFFQKFLKNTGVLDDLEKAGIEEGDTVRMYGLEFDYYK
;
A
#
# COMPACT_ATOMS: atom_id res chain seq x y z
N MET A 1 -5.65 11.49 -16.08
CA MET A 1 -5.61 12.03 -14.69
C MET A 1 -4.72 11.12 -13.87
N PHE A 2 -3.63 11.59 -13.32
CA PHE A 2 -2.67 10.81 -12.54
C PHE A 2 -3.10 10.76 -11.07
N ALA A 3 -2.94 9.62 -10.39
CA ALA A 3 -3.16 9.46 -8.97
C ALA A 3 -1.99 8.70 -8.34
N ASP A 4 -1.37 9.30 -7.34
CA ASP A 4 -0.27 8.78 -6.54
C ASP A 4 -0.73 8.18 -5.22
N SER A 5 -1.97 8.46 -4.85
CA SER A 5 -2.56 8.04 -3.59
C SER A 5 -4.03 7.69 -3.78
N ALA A 6 -4.46 6.63 -3.11
CA ALA A 6 -5.86 6.20 -3.09
C ALA A 6 -6.21 5.51 -1.77
N LYS A 7 -7.42 5.79 -1.27
CA LYS A 7 -8.00 5.07 -0.12
C LYS A 7 -8.97 4.02 -0.63
N ILE A 8 -8.75 2.77 -0.24
CA ILE A 8 -9.59 1.63 -0.61
C ILE A 8 -9.99 0.82 0.62
N PHE A 9 -11.14 0.17 0.51
CA PHE A 9 -11.60 -0.83 1.47
C PHE A 9 -11.31 -2.22 0.90
N ILE A 10 -10.67 -3.07 1.69
CA ILE A 10 -10.40 -4.46 1.33
C ILE A 10 -11.04 -5.38 2.36
N LYS A 11 -11.60 -6.51 1.89
CA LYS A 11 -12.19 -7.53 2.76
C LYS A 11 -11.91 -8.91 2.18
N SER A 12 -11.41 -9.81 3.02
CA SER A 12 -11.28 -11.23 2.66
C SER A 12 -12.60 -11.97 2.83
N GLY A 13 -12.74 -13.09 2.16
CA GLY A 13 -13.95 -13.92 2.24
C GLY A 13 -14.11 -14.60 3.60
N LYS A 14 -15.34 -14.75 4.07
CA LYS A 14 -15.72 -15.61 5.20
C LYS A 14 -15.51 -17.08 4.79
N GLY A 15 -15.13 -17.96 5.69
CA GLY A 15 -15.20 -19.41 5.49
C GLY A 15 -16.66 -19.88 5.43
N GLY A 16 -16.95 -20.88 4.60
CA GLY A 16 -18.25 -21.54 4.55
C GLY A 16 -18.56 -22.23 5.86
N ASP A 17 -19.84 -22.31 6.22
CA ASP A 17 -20.26 -22.98 7.44
C ASP A 17 -20.21 -24.52 7.27
N GLY A 18 -19.91 -25.24 8.32
CA GLY A 18 -20.02 -26.69 8.36
C GLY A 18 -21.49 -27.14 8.29
N HIS A 19 -21.72 -28.29 7.71
CA HIS A 19 -23.08 -28.81 7.50
C HIS A 19 -23.49 -29.81 8.58
N VAL A 20 -24.78 -29.83 8.90
CA VAL A 20 -25.38 -30.84 9.77
C VAL A 20 -26.23 -31.77 8.95
N SER A 21 -25.81 -33.02 8.75
CA SER A 21 -26.59 -34.05 8.11
C SER A 21 -26.33 -35.43 8.68
N PHE A 22 -27.24 -36.34 8.41
CA PHE A 22 -27.17 -37.73 8.87
C PHE A 22 -27.38 -38.65 7.68
N ARG A 23 -26.58 -39.70 7.61
CA ARG A 23 -26.68 -40.72 6.57
C ARG A 23 -28.06 -41.37 6.60
N ARG A 24 -28.76 -41.39 5.50
CA ARG A 24 -30.04 -42.04 5.30
C ARG A 24 -29.95 -42.95 4.08
N GLU A 25 -29.98 -44.24 4.30
CA GLU A 25 -29.98 -45.22 3.22
C GLU A 25 -31.10 -46.24 3.44
N LEU A 26 -31.47 -46.93 2.37
CA LEU A 26 -32.40 -48.03 2.45
C LEU A 26 -31.82 -49.10 3.41
N TYR A 27 -32.58 -49.50 4.41
CA TYR A 27 -32.18 -50.44 5.48
C TYR A 27 -31.17 -49.89 6.52
N VAL A 28 -30.82 -48.58 6.52
CA VAL A 28 -30.01 -47.95 7.57
C VAL A 28 -30.83 -46.84 8.21
N PRO A 29 -31.73 -47.11 9.14
CA PRO A 29 -32.65 -46.12 9.72
C PRO A 29 -31.90 -45.10 10.63
N ASN A 30 -30.79 -45.51 11.26
CA ASN A 30 -29.99 -44.69 12.20
C ASN A 30 -28.58 -44.52 11.69
N GLY A 31 -28.42 -43.88 10.54
CA GLY A 31 -27.08 -43.51 10.02
C GLY A 31 -26.38 -42.45 10.86
N GLY A 32 -25.05 -42.55 10.96
CA GLY A 32 -24.23 -41.59 11.68
C GLY A 32 -24.19 -40.22 11.03
N PRO A 33 -23.57 -39.23 11.66
CA PRO A 33 -23.40 -37.90 11.11
C PRO A 33 -22.55 -37.93 9.83
N ASP A 34 -22.97 -37.21 8.81
CA ASP A 34 -22.35 -37.17 7.49
C ASP A 34 -22.26 -35.76 6.88
N GLY A 35 -22.43 -34.73 7.71
CA GLY A 35 -22.24 -33.35 7.26
C GLY A 35 -20.77 -33.01 6.98
N GLY A 36 -20.53 -32.44 5.80
CA GLY A 36 -19.20 -32.03 5.35
C GLY A 36 -18.78 -30.66 5.89
N ASP A 37 -17.51 -30.34 5.72
CA ASP A 37 -16.92 -29.08 6.16
C ASP A 37 -17.20 -27.96 5.15
N GLY A 38 -17.24 -26.71 5.61
CA GLY A 38 -17.29 -25.57 4.74
C GLY A 38 -15.96 -25.32 4.02
N GLY A 39 -16.01 -24.66 2.87
CA GLY A 39 -14.84 -24.23 2.11
C GLY A 39 -14.17 -22.99 2.70
N ARG A 40 -12.93 -22.75 2.35
CA ARG A 40 -12.17 -21.56 2.76
C ARG A 40 -12.66 -20.33 2.00
N GLY A 41 -12.71 -19.16 2.65
CA GLY A 41 -12.90 -17.86 2.01
C GLY A 41 -11.68 -17.43 1.19
N GLY A 42 -11.90 -16.60 0.17
CA GLY A 42 -10.83 -16.08 -0.70
C GLY A 42 -9.92 -15.09 0.03
N ASP A 43 -8.62 -15.18 -0.27
CA ASP A 43 -7.62 -14.20 0.19
C ASP A 43 -7.69 -12.92 -0.64
N VAL A 44 -7.20 -11.80 -0.08
CA VAL A 44 -6.90 -10.57 -0.83
C VAL A 44 -5.40 -10.49 -1.02
N ILE A 45 -4.98 -10.53 -2.28
CA ILE A 45 -3.58 -10.57 -2.70
C ILE A 45 -3.29 -9.32 -3.52
N PHE A 46 -2.23 -8.60 -3.16
CA PHE A 46 -1.71 -7.54 -4.02
C PHE A 46 -0.61 -8.10 -4.92
N GLN A 47 -0.62 -7.67 -6.16
CA GLN A 47 0.34 -8.10 -7.17
C GLN A 47 0.79 -6.91 -8.01
N VAL A 48 2.09 -6.78 -8.21
CA VAL A 48 2.67 -5.77 -9.09
C VAL A 48 2.31 -6.05 -10.54
N ASP A 49 1.87 -5.02 -11.23
CA ASP A 49 1.63 -5.02 -12.67
C ASP A 49 2.49 -3.93 -13.30
N LYS A 50 3.57 -4.32 -13.98
CA LYS A 50 4.53 -3.42 -14.64
C LYS A 50 3.93 -2.57 -15.76
N GLY A 51 2.73 -2.93 -16.26
CA GLY A 51 1.99 -2.11 -17.21
C GLY A 51 1.20 -0.96 -16.60
N LYS A 52 1.19 -0.84 -15.26
CA LYS A 52 0.49 0.23 -14.54
C LYS A 52 1.49 1.21 -13.93
N ASN A 53 1.28 2.50 -14.17
CA ASN A 53 2.13 3.58 -13.66
C ASN A 53 1.36 4.57 -12.75
N THR A 54 0.09 4.29 -12.43
CA THR A 54 -0.77 5.19 -11.67
C THR A 54 -1.82 4.43 -10.88
N LEU A 55 -2.31 5.03 -9.79
CA LEU A 55 -3.39 4.51 -8.94
C LEU A 55 -4.78 5.03 -9.33
N VAL A 56 -4.95 5.57 -10.55
CA VAL A 56 -6.23 6.16 -11.03
C VAL A 56 -7.40 5.19 -10.92
N ASP A 57 -7.19 3.91 -11.21
CA ASP A 57 -8.24 2.88 -11.17
C ASP A 57 -8.87 2.79 -9.77
N PHE A 58 -8.09 3.03 -8.72
CA PHE A 58 -8.53 2.94 -7.33
C PHE A 58 -9.36 4.15 -6.87
N ARG A 59 -9.43 5.22 -7.66
CA ARG A 59 -10.37 6.33 -7.42
C ARG A 59 -11.80 5.96 -7.82
N HIS A 60 -11.94 5.12 -8.83
CA HIS A 60 -13.23 4.66 -9.35
C HIS A 60 -13.75 3.45 -8.57
N VAL A 61 -12.89 2.46 -8.35
CA VAL A 61 -13.22 1.25 -7.59
C VAL A 61 -12.56 1.35 -6.22
N ARG A 62 -13.36 1.56 -5.18
CA ARG A 62 -12.86 1.75 -3.80
C ARG A 62 -13.08 0.56 -2.89
N LYS A 63 -13.80 -0.48 -3.34
CA LYS A 63 -14.11 -1.66 -2.53
C LYS A 63 -13.66 -2.92 -3.24
N TYR A 64 -12.84 -3.69 -2.57
CA TYR A 64 -12.29 -4.96 -3.04
C TYR A 64 -12.65 -6.04 -2.03
N ILE A 65 -13.64 -6.87 -2.38
CA ILE A 65 -14.20 -7.89 -1.50
C ILE A 65 -13.99 -9.25 -2.16
N ALA A 66 -13.24 -10.14 -1.49
CA ALA A 66 -13.08 -11.52 -1.93
C ALA A 66 -14.36 -12.33 -1.63
N LYS A 67 -14.57 -13.42 -2.37
CA LYS A 67 -15.73 -14.29 -2.23
C LYS A 67 -15.65 -15.14 -0.95
N ASP A 68 -16.81 -15.45 -0.39
CA ASP A 68 -16.93 -16.37 0.74
C ASP A 68 -16.79 -17.81 0.27
N GLY A 69 -16.31 -18.70 1.15
CA GLY A 69 -16.29 -20.14 0.93
C GLY A 69 -17.72 -20.70 0.94
N GLN A 70 -17.93 -21.78 0.22
CA GLN A 70 -19.22 -22.46 0.18
C GLN A 70 -19.47 -23.26 1.45
N GLU A 71 -20.74 -23.38 1.84
CA GLU A 71 -21.15 -24.26 2.93
C GLU A 71 -20.86 -25.72 2.61
N GLY A 72 -20.62 -26.51 3.65
CA GLY A 72 -20.52 -27.95 3.54
C GLY A 72 -21.85 -28.59 3.08
N GLY A 73 -21.74 -29.77 2.53
CA GLY A 73 -22.91 -30.51 2.02
C GLY A 73 -23.15 -31.83 2.76
N LYS A 74 -24.23 -32.50 2.38
CA LYS A 74 -24.57 -33.88 2.81
C LYS A 74 -23.54 -34.89 2.28
N LYS A 75 -23.52 -36.09 2.83
CA LYS A 75 -22.63 -37.18 2.39
C LYS A 75 -21.15 -36.85 2.44
N ARG A 76 -20.74 -36.08 3.46
CA ARG A 76 -19.36 -35.61 3.68
C ARG A 76 -18.81 -34.76 2.54
N CYS A 77 -19.67 -34.12 1.76
CA CYS A 77 -19.25 -33.22 0.72
C CYS A 77 -18.74 -31.91 1.33
N HIS A 78 -17.47 -31.59 1.06
CA HIS A 78 -16.89 -30.30 1.46
C HIS A 78 -17.43 -29.18 0.57
N GLY A 79 -17.64 -28.01 1.16
CA GLY A 79 -17.89 -26.78 0.41
C GLY A 79 -16.66 -26.40 -0.42
N ALA A 80 -16.87 -25.81 -1.58
CA ALA A 80 -15.77 -25.34 -2.42
C ALA A 80 -15.08 -24.12 -1.79
N ASP A 81 -13.76 -24.09 -1.89
CA ASP A 81 -12.96 -22.92 -1.53
C ASP A 81 -13.23 -21.78 -2.52
N ALA A 82 -13.21 -20.55 -2.04
CA ALA A 82 -13.36 -19.38 -2.87
C ALA A 82 -12.05 -18.99 -3.56
N ASP A 83 -12.17 -18.42 -4.77
CA ASP A 83 -11.05 -17.86 -5.49
C ASP A 83 -10.46 -16.65 -4.76
N ASN A 84 -9.13 -16.51 -4.81
CA ASN A 84 -8.44 -15.36 -4.27
C ASN A 84 -8.71 -14.11 -5.12
N LEU A 85 -8.87 -12.97 -4.47
CA LEU A 85 -8.98 -11.67 -5.12
C LEU A 85 -7.58 -11.09 -5.34
N ILE A 86 -7.20 -10.93 -6.60
CA ILE A 86 -5.92 -10.31 -6.98
C ILE A 86 -6.15 -8.84 -7.30
N VAL A 87 -5.52 -7.96 -6.53
CA VAL A 87 -5.51 -6.51 -6.73
C VAL A 87 -4.18 -6.12 -7.38
N LYS A 88 -4.24 -5.66 -8.64
CA LYS A 88 -3.05 -5.28 -9.40
C LYS A 88 -2.68 -3.83 -9.14
N VAL A 89 -1.46 -3.59 -8.67
CA VAL A 89 -0.89 -2.27 -8.36
C VAL A 89 0.37 -1.99 -9.15
N PRO A 90 0.72 -0.71 -9.38
CA PRO A 90 2.01 -0.32 -9.93
C PRO A 90 3.17 -0.77 -9.04
N GLU A 91 4.34 -0.97 -9.62
CA GLU A 91 5.58 -1.16 -8.86
C GLU A 91 5.88 0.09 -8.01
N GLY A 92 6.41 -0.11 -6.79
CA GLY A 92 6.66 1.00 -5.87
C GLY A 92 5.42 1.45 -5.08
N THR A 93 4.32 0.68 -5.08
CA THR A 93 3.15 0.98 -4.25
C THR A 93 3.37 0.56 -2.81
N VAL A 94 3.25 1.50 -1.88
CA VAL A 94 3.24 1.24 -0.43
C VAL A 94 1.80 1.16 0.06
N LEU A 95 1.49 0.10 0.76
CA LEU A 95 0.22 -0.11 1.44
C LEU A 95 0.37 0.30 2.90
N LYS A 96 -0.46 1.23 3.37
CA LYS A 96 -0.51 1.66 4.77
C LYS A 96 -1.89 1.43 5.35
N ASP A 97 -1.94 1.08 6.62
CA ASP A 97 -3.19 1.10 7.35
C ASP A 97 -3.70 2.54 7.45
N PHE A 98 -4.96 2.76 7.09
CA PHE A 98 -5.51 4.12 7.03
C PHE A 98 -5.66 4.76 8.42
N GLU A 99 -5.90 3.99 9.47
CA GLU A 99 -6.14 4.49 10.82
C GLU A 99 -4.84 4.80 11.56
N THR A 100 -3.85 3.90 11.47
CA THR A 100 -2.59 4.02 12.21
C THR A 100 -1.45 4.61 11.39
N GLY A 101 -1.58 4.66 10.05
CA GLY A 101 -0.53 5.08 9.14
C GLY A 101 0.65 4.11 8.99
N LYS A 102 0.61 2.96 9.67
CA LYS A 102 1.69 1.95 9.65
C LYS A 102 1.76 1.23 8.32
N VAL A 103 2.98 0.89 7.90
CA VAL A 103 3.22 0.15 6.66
C VAL A 103 2.76 -1.31 6.81
N ILE A 104 1.83 -1.71 5.94
CA ILE A 104 1.34 -3.09 5.83
C ILE A 104 2.24 -3.89 4.90
N ALA A 105 2.53 -3.32 3.73
CA ALA A 105 3.35 -3.95 2.70
C ALA A 105 3.94 -2.90 1.78
N ASP A 106 5.08 -3.25 1.20
CA ASP A 106 5.77 -2.47 0.21
C ASP A 106 5.94 -3.33 -1.06
N MET A 107 5.27 -2.91 -2.14
CA MET A 107 5.26 -3.64 -3.40
C MET A 107 6.40 -3.15 -4.32
N SER A 108 7.63 -3.29 -3.84
CA SER A 108 8.86 -2.86 -4.52
C SER A 108 9.90 -3.97 -4.58
N GLY A 109 10.79 -3.93 -5.55
CA GLY A 109 11.89 -4.88 -5.70
C GLY A 109 11.41 -6.32 -5.82
N ASP A 110 11.86 -7.19 -4.93
CA ASP A 110 11.54 -8.62 -4.95
C ASP A 110 10.10 -8.93 -4.52
N ASN A 111 9.42 -8.00 -3.84
CA ASN A 111 8.05 -8.21 -3.35
C ASN A 111 7.02 -7.91 -4.45
N GLN A 112 6.95 -8.79 -5.44
CA GLN A 112 6.03 -8.68 -6.57
C GLN A 112 4.60 -9.17 -6.26
N ARG A 113 4.41 -9.92 -5.16
CA ARG A 113 3.12 -10.50 -4.78
C ARG A 113 3.06 -10.78 -3.29
N GLU A 114 2.05 -10.21 -2.60
CA GLU A 114 1.87 -10.40 -1.16
C GLU A 114 0.40 -10.62 -0.79
N VAL A 115 0.16 -11.53 0.17
CA VAL A 115 -1.17 -11.79 0.74
C VAL A 115 -1.39 -10.79 1.88
N ILE A 116 -2.27 -9.83 1.66
CA ILE A 116 -2.56 -8.78 2.66
C ILE A 116 -3.62 -9.25 3.64
N LEU A 117 -4.72 -9.83 3.15
CA LEU A 117 -5.75 -10.43 4.01
C LEU A 117 -5.97 -11.89 3.65
N ARG A 118 -5.94 -12.76 4.66
CA ARG A 118 -6.26 -14.17 4.50
C ARG A 118 -7.76 -14.39 4.69
N GLY A 119 -8.35 -15.24 3.85
CA GLY A 119 -9.71 -15.69 3.98
C GLY A 119 -9.95 -16.54 5.23
N GLY A 120 -11.18 -16.49 5.75
CA GLY A 120 -11.60 -17.28 6.89
C GLY A 120 -11.57 -18.78 6.58
N ARG A 121 -11.25 -19.59 7.58
CA ARG A 121 -11.31 -21.06 7.45
C ARG A 121 -12.74 -21.54 7.44
N GLY A 122 -13.03 -22.57 6.66
CA GLY A 122 -14.32 -23.26 6.70
C GLY A 122 -14.59 -23.91 8.05
N GLY A 123 -15.86 -23.93 8.45
CA GLY A 123 -16.31 -24.57 9.65
C GLY A 123 -16.37 -26.11 9.50
N LEU A 124 -16.14 -26.83 10.57
CA LEU A 124 -16.19 -28.28 10.58
C LEU A 124 -17.64 -28.79 10.57
N GLY A 125 -17.92 -29.79 9.75
CA GLY A 125 -19.20 -30.47 9.69
C GLY A 125 -19.48 -31.35 10.94
N ASN A 126 -20.74 -31.73 11.16
CA ASN A 126 -21.13 -32.48 12.32
C ASN A 126 -20.45 -33.87 12.44
N MET A 127 -19.89 -34.40 11.36
CA MET A 127 -19.15 -35.68 11.38
C MET A 127 -17.91 -35.64 12.31
N HIS A 128 -17.30 -34.46 12.50
CA HIS A 128 -16.14 -34.29 13.36
C HIS A 128 -16.46 -34.23 14.85
N PHE A 129 -17.72 -34.03 15.21
CA PHE A 129 -18.18 -33.92 16.60
C PHE A 129 -18.80 -35.20 17.15
N ALA A 130 -18.77 -36.27 16.38
CA ALA A 130 -19.22 -37.60 16.86
C ALA A 130 -18.18 -38.16 17.84
N THR A 131 -18.67 -38.52 19.03
CA THR A 131 -17.88 -39.19 20.09
C THR A 131 -18.64 -40.42 20.55
N SER A 132 -18.00 -41.26 21.36
CA SER A 132 -18.62 -42.46 21.97
C SER A 132 -19.82 -42.10 22.82
N THR A 133 -19.82 -40.93 23.45
CA THR A 133 -20.92 -40.43 24.29
C THR A 133 -21.95 -39.58 23.49
N MET A 134 -21.54 -38.97 22.35
CA MET A 134 -22.37 -38.16 21.49
C MET A 134 -22.30 -38.70 20.06
N GLN A 135 -23.12 -39.71 19.74
CA GLN A 135 -23.13 -40.36 18.42
C GLN A 135 -23.93 -39.58 17.36
N VAL A 136 -24.78 -38.64 17.79
CA VAL A 136 -25.70 -37.87 16.91
C VAL A 136 -25.55 -36.38 17.18
N PRO A 137 -24.36 -35.74 16.85
CA PRO A 137 -24.20 -34.29 17.00
C PRO A 137 -25.10 -33.54 16.03
N LYS A 138 -25.95 -32.66 16.58
CA LYS A 138 -26.92 -31.84 15.82
C LYS A 138 -26.37 -30.41 15.57
N TYR A 139 -25.07 -30.21 15.64
CA TYR A 139 -24.40 -28.94 15.42
C TYR A 139 -23.19 -29.12 14.52
N ALA A 140 -22.82 -28.04 13.83
CA ALA A 140 -21.60 -27.93 13.06
C ALA A 140 -20.94 -26.59 13.42
N GLN A 141 -19.69 -26.44 13.08
CA GLN A 141 -18.95 -25.20 13.33
C GLN A 141 -19.24 -24.18 12.24
N PRO A 142 -19.52 -22.91 12.58
CA PRO A 142 -19.58 -21.84 11.58
C PRO A 142 -18.22 -21.57 10.97
N GLY A 143 -18.20 -21.08 9.74
CA GLY A 143 -16.97 -20.62 9.10
C GLY A 143 -16.42 -19.38 9.79
N GLN A 144 -15.12 -19.26 9.80
CA GLN A 144 -14.44 -18.10 10.39
C GLN A 144 -14.72 -16.84 9.58
N PRO A 145 -14.94 -15.68 10.22
CA PRO A 145 -15.13 -14.43 9.51
C PRO A 145 -13.87 -14.05 8.71
N GLY A 146 -14.05 -13.34 7.63
CA GLY A 146 -12.97 -12.68 6.90
C GLY A 146 -12.51 -11.43 7.65
N ALA A 147 -11.26 -11.04 7.42
CA ALA A 147 -10.71 -9.79 7.90
C ALA A 147 -11.06 -8.64 6.96
N GLU A 148 -11.22 -7.44 7.50
CA GLU A 148 -11.47 -6.23 6.71
C GLU A 148 -10.57 -5.07 7.17
N LEU A 149 -10.20 -4.19 6.24
CA LEU A 149 -9.27 -3.11 6.50
C LEU A 149 -9.48 -1.96 5.51
N TRP A 150 -9.30 -0.72 6.00
CA TRP A 150 -9.11 0.45 5.16
C TRP A 150 -7.63 0.66 4.90
N VAL A 151 -7.25 0.68 3.63
CA VAL A 151 -5.85 0.80 3.21
C VAL A 151 -5.66 2.09 2.43
N GLN A 152 -4.59 2.81 2.78
CA GLN A 152 -4.06 3.90 1.99
C GLN A 152 -2.98 3.34 1.06
N LEU A 153 -3.19 3.48 -0.24
CA LEU A 153 -2.17 3.18 -1.25
C LEU A 153 -1.39 4.46 -1.54
N GLU A 154 -0.07 4.37 -1.62
CA GLU A 154 0.81 5.48 -1.97
C GLU A 154 1.89 5.00 -2.94
N LEU A 155 2.12 5.73 -4.03
CA LEU A 155 3.24 5.47 -4.92
C LEU A 155 4.50 6.15 -4.39
N LYS A 156 5.62 5.42 -4.32
CA LYS A 156 6.94 5.95 -3.94
C LYS A 156 7.57 6.79 -5.04
N VAL A 157 7.51 6.30 -6.27
CA VAL A 157 8.10 6.95 -7.44
C VAL A 157 7.04 7.79 -8.12
N ILE A 158 7.31 9.09 -8.25
CA ILE A 158 6.41 10.01 -8.93
C ILE A 158 6.78 10.11 -10.41
N ALA A 159 8.07 10.14 -10.69
CA ALA A 159 8.63 10.20 -12.03
C ALA A 159 10.05 9.60 -12.04
N ASP A 160 10.47 9.07 -13.18
CA ASP A 160 11.84 8.59 -13.36
C ASP A 160 12.81 9.77 -13.46
N VAL A 161 12.35 10.88 -14.04
CA VAL A 161 13.14 12.08 -14.33
C VAL A 161 12.49 13.31 -13.76
N GLY A 162 13.23 14.08 -12.97
CA GLY A 162 12.84 15.39 -12.45
C GLY A 162 13.47 16.55 -13.22
N LEU A 163 12.63 17.46 -13.77
CA LEU A 163 13.12 18.72 -14.33
C LEU A 163 13.28 19.73 -13.21
N VAL A 164 14.49 20.25 -13.06
CA VAL A 164 14.83 21.31 -12.09
C VAL A 164 15.37 22.52 -12.83
N GLY A 165 15.10 23.70 -12.33
CA GLY A 165 15.54 24.95 -12.97
C GLY A 165 14.69 26.12 -12.51
N PHE A 166 15.19 27.33 -12.70
CA PHE A 166 14.47 28.56 -12.37
C PHE A 166 13.19 28.74 -13.21
N PRO A 167 12.29 29.66 -12.81
CA PRO A 167 11.15 30.02 -13.63
C PRO A 167 11.58 30.50 -15.03
N ASN A 168 10.74 30.29 -16.03
CA ASN A 168 10.88 30.72 -17.42
C ASN A 168 12.07 30.15 -18.21
N VAL A 169 12.87 29.22 -17.66
CA VAL A 169 13.93 28.52 -18.41
C VAL A 169 13.39 27.54 -19.45
N GLY A 170 12.09 27.26 -19.46
CA GLY A 170 11.43 26.43 -20.45
C GLY A 170 11.17 24.98 -20.03
N LYS A 171 11.15 24.65 -18.72
CA LYS A 171 10.84 23.30 -18.22
C LYS A 171 9.51 22.76 -18.71
N SER A 172 8.44 23.50 -18.51
CA SER A 172 7.08 23.09 -18.91
C SER A 172 6.92 23.03 -20.43
N THR A 173 7.66 23.88 -21.17
CA THR A 173 7.72 23.81 -22.64
C THR A 173 8.41 22.52 -23.08
N LEU A 174 9.57 22.20 -22.49
CA LEU A 174 10.27 20.96 -22.77
C LEU A 174 9.37 19.76 -22.50
N LEU A 175 8.74 19.71 -21.32
CA LEU A 175 7.80 18.64 -20.95
C LEU A 175 6.65 18.50 -21.95
N SER A 176 6.07 19.58 -22.41
CA SER A 176 4.94 19.56 -23.36
C SER A 176 5.36 19.07 -24.76
N VAL A 177 6.62 19.27 -25.14
CA VAL A 177 7.17 18.87 -26.46
C VAL A 177 7.55 17.38 -26.47
N VAL A 178 8.03 16.85 -25.36
CA VAL A 178 8.51 15.45 -25.25
C VAL A 178 7.42 14.47 -24.83
N SER A 179 6.34 14.96 -24.26
CA SER A 179 5.23 14.10 -23.81
C SER A 179 4.32 13.70 -24.95
N ASN A 180 4.00 12.41 -25.07
CA ASN A 180 3.07 11.87 -26.06
C ASN A 180 1.60 12.28 -25.83
N ALA A 181 1.26 12.67 -24.62
CA ALA A 181 -0.05 13.22 -24.26
C ALA A 181 0.14 14.60 -23.65
N LYS A 182 -0.92 15.42 -23.61
CA LYS A 182 -0.85 16.70 -22.88
C LYS A 182 -0.41 16.42 -21.44
N PRO A 183 0.64 17.13 -20.92
CA PRO A 183 1.07 16.98 -19.56
C PRO A 183 -0.11 17.11 -18.59
N GLU A 184 -0.24 16.18 -17.67
CA GLU A 184 -1.32 16.20 -16.69
C GLU A 184 -0.84 16.82 -15.39
N ILE A 185 -1.71 17.65 -14.80
CA ILE A 185 -1.49 18.23 -13.48
C ILE A 185 -1.77 17.13 -12.45
N ALA A 186 -0.76 16.73 -11.70
CA ALA A 186 -0.92 15.79 -10.61
C ALA A 186 -1.33 16.54 -9.33
N ASN A 187 -2.59 16.34 -8.90
CA ASN A 187 -3.11 16.95 -7.68
C ASN A 187 -2.71 16.13 -6.46
N TYR A 188 -1.64 16.52 -5.79
CA TYR A 188 -1.21 15.93 -4.53
C TYR A 188 -1.87 16.63 -3.34
N HIS A 189 -2.53 15.89 -2.47
CA HIS A 189 -3.29 16.42 -1.33
C HIS A 189 -2.43 17.13 -0.28
N PHE A 190 -1.11 17.01 -0.37
CA PHE A 190 -0.13 17.54 0.58
C PHE A 190 0.81 18.60 -0.02
N THR A 191 0.53 19.09 -1.24
CA THR A 191 1.37 20.08 -1.91
C THR A 191 0.59 21.31 -2.32
N THR A 192 1.19 22.47 -2.10
CA THR A 192 0.69 23.77 -2.54
C THR A 192 0.90 24.00 -4.05
N LEU A 193 1.84 23.26 -4.65
CA LEU A 193 2.17 23.31 -6.08
C LEU A 193 2.09 21.89 -6.66
N ASN A 194 1.31 21.75 -7.72
CA ASN A 194 1.11 20.47 -8.39
C ASN A 194 2.14 20.29 -9.51
N PRO A 195 2.96 19.23 -9.51
CA PRO A 195 3.88 18.96 -10.61
C PRO A 195 3.11 18.57 -11.88
N HIS A 196 3.65 18.94 -13.02
CA HIS A 196 3.18 18.49 -14.32
C HIS A 196 3.93 17.23 -14.70
N LEU A 197 3.20 16.16 -15.01
CA LEU A 197 3.77 14.88 -15.43
C LEU A 197 3.56 14.66 -16.92
N GLY A 198 4.60 14.17 -17.59
CA GLY A 198 4.55 13.78 -18.99
C GLY A 198 5.16 12.41 -19.18
N VAL A 199 4.51 11.57 -19.99
CA VAL A 199 5.04 10.27 -20.40
C VAL A 199 5.81 10.46 -21.69
N VAL A 200 7.10 10.17 -21.64
CA VAL A 200 8.02 10.18 -22.78
C VAL A 200 8.08 8.78 -23.37
N ASP A 201 7.80 8.66 -24.65
CA ASP A 201 7.91 7.40 -25.40
C ASP A 201 9.00 7.56 -26.46
N LEU A 202 10.00 6.71 -26.40
CA LEU A 202 11.11 6.70 -27.32
C LEU A 202 10.91 5.74 -28.51
N GLY A 203 9.78 5.02 -28.51
CA GLY A 203 9.53 3.90 -29.42
C GLY A 203 10.10 2.58 -28.87
N ASP A 204 9.79 1.47 -29.55
CA ASP A 204 10.25 0.11 -29.23
C ASP A 204 9.94 -0.36 -27.78
N GLY A 205 8.93 0.24 -27.17
CA GLY A 205 8.54 -0.06 -25.77
C GLY A 205 9.45 0.57 -24.71
N ALA A 206 10.39 1.43 -25.11
CA ALA A 206 11.21 2.22 -24.19
C ALA A 206 10.52 3.56 -23.90
N GLY A 207 10.39 3.91 -22.61
CA GLY A 207 9.80 5.16 -22.19
C GLY A 207 9.97 5.38 -20.69
N PHE A 208 9.79 6.61 -20.24
CA PHE A 208 9.91 6.99 -18.85
C PHE A 208 8.97 8.15 -18.53
N VAL A 209 8.68 8.34 -17.23
CA VAL A 209 7.88 9.46 -16.74
C VAL A 209 8.78 10.61 -16.37
N MET A 210 8.49 11.79 -16.91
CA MET A 210 9.20 13.04 -16.61
C MET A 210 8.27 14.00 -15.85
N ALA A 211 8.78 14.61 -14.78
CA ALA A 211 8.05 15.58 -13.97
C ALA A 211 8.67 16.97 -14.11
N ASP A 212 7.84 17.96 -14.45
CA ASP A 212 8.19 19.37 -14.21
C ASP A 212 7.85 19.71 -12.77
N ILE A 213 8.87 19.98 -11.99
CA ILE A 213 8.76 20.23 -10.57
C ILE A 213 8.84 21.76 -10.37
N PRO A 214 7.69 22.47 -10.21
CA PRO A 214 7.68 23.91 -10.03
C PRO A 214 8.13 24.30 -8.61
N GLY A 215 8.87 25.38 -8.45
CA GLY A 215 9.04 26.03 -7.14
C GLY A 215 10.44 26.12 -6.54
N LEU A 216 11.52 25.99 -7.35
CA LEU A 216 12.82 26.52 -6.94
C LEU A 216 12.76 28.06 -6.99
N ILE A 217 12.66 28.70 -5.84
CA ILE A 217 12.78 30.14 -5.63
C ILE A 217 13.86 30.31 -4.55
N GLU A 218 14.75 31.28 -4.72
CA GLU A 218 15.74 31.65 -3.73
C GLU A 218 15.12 31.73 -2.32
N GLY A 219 15.70 31.01 -1.35
CA GLY A 219 15.22 30.96 0.03
C GLY A 219 14.31 29.78 0.40
N ALA A 220 14.18 28.76 -0.43
CA ALA A 220 13.36 27.57 -0.14
C ALA A 220 13.86 26.79 1.10
N SER A 221 15.15 26.86 1.40
CA SER A 221 15.79 26.26 2.58
C SER A 221 15.55 27.02 3.89
N GLU A 222 15.17 28.30 3.83
CA GLU A 222 14.97 29.17 5.00
C GLU A 222 13.57 29.11 5.61
N GLY A 223 12.71 28.15 5.19
CA GLY A 223 11.44 27.88 5.87
C GLY A 223 10.24 28.75 5.44
N ILE A 224 10.33 29.49 4.35
CA ILE A 224 9.21 30.22 3.79
C ILE A 224 8.39 29.28 2.89
N GLY A 225 7.69 28.36 3.49
CA GLY A 225 6.43 27.70 3.11
C GLY A 225 6.39 26.80 1.87
N LEU A 226 7.20 26.91 0.85
CA LEU A 226 7.06 26.19 -0.43
C LEU A 226 8.19 25.17 -0.70
N GLY A 227 9.38 25.33 -0.11
CA GLY A 227 10.58 24.55 -0.41
C GLY A 227 10.49 23.08 0.00
N HIS A 228 9.99 22.75 1.18
CA HIS A 228 9.95 21.38 1.68
C HIS A 228 9.00 20.44 0.91
N ALA A 229 7.88 20.95 0.42
CA ALA A 229 6.96 20.16 -0.38
C ALA A 229 7.52 19.84 -1.76
N PHE A 230 8.25 20.79 -2.36
CA PHE A 230 8.97 20.64 -3.61
C PHE A 230 10.09 19.59 -3.54
N LEU A 231 10.92 19.67 -2.50
CA LEU A 231 12.07 18.78 -2.33
C LEU A 231 11.68 17.32 -2.12
N LYS A 232 10.53 17.08 -1.49
CA LYS A 232 9.92 15.72 -1.40
C LYS A 232 9.58 15.11 -2.76
N HIS A 233 9.31 15.92 -3.79
CA HIS A 233 9.05 15.41 -5.14
C HIS A 233 10.35 14.99 -5.82
N ILE A 234 11.42 15.78 -5.61
CA ILE A 234 12.74 15.43 -6.13
C ILE A 234 13.25 14.14 -5.52
N GLU A 235 13.01 13.89 -4.23
CA GLU A 235 13.38 12.62 -3.57
C GLU A 235 12.78 11.38 -4.24
N ARG A 236 11.74 11.55 -5.05
CA ARG A 236 11.02 10.47 -5.73
C ARG A 236 11.36 10.36 -7.21
N THR A 237 12.46 10.97 -7.66
CA THR A 237 12.98 10.86 -9.04
C THR A 237 14.31 10.13 -9.05
N LYS A 238 14.66 9.49 -10.17
CA LYS A 238 15.89 8.71 -10.34
C LYS A 238 17.04 9.55 -10.94
N VAL A 239 16.69 10.39 -11.90
CA VAL A 239 17.62 11.26 -12.64
C VAL A 239 17.14 12.71 -12.56
N LEU A 240 18.05 13.65 -12.39
CA LEU A 240 17.76 15.07 -12.40
C LEU A 240 18.22 15.72 -13.70
N VAL A 241 17.37 16.53 -14.31
CA VAL A 241 17.70 17.33 -15.49
C VAL A 241 17.63 18.81 -15.13
N HIS A 242 18.80 19.45 -15.06
CA HIS A 242 18.91 20.89 -14.90
C HIS A 242 18.57 21.57 -16.22
N VAL A 243 17.46 22.28 -16.28
CA VAL A 243 17.09 23.09 -17.44
C VAL A 243 17.52 24.53 -17.15
N VAL A 244 18.44 25.05 -17.94
CA VAL A 244 18.94 26.44 -17.81
C VAL A 244 18.70 27.23 -19.10
N ASP A 245 18.65 28.55 -18.99
CA ASP A 245 18.54 29.45 -20.13
C ASP A 245 19.95 29.66 -20.75
N GLY A 246 20.30 28.84 -21.74
CA GLY A 246 21.60 28.89 -22.40
C GLY A 246 21.84 30.16 -23.22
N ALA A 247 20.80 30.89 -23.58
CA ALA A 247 20.91 32.18 -24.29
C ALA A 247 20.92 33.39 -23.36
N SER A 248 20.80 33.18 -22.03
CA SER A 248 20.72 34.24 -21.01
C SER A 248 19.68 35.33 -21.34
N VAL A 249 18.57 34.95 -21.98
CA VAL A 249 17.52 35.88 -22.41
C VAL A 249 16.97 36.70 -21.26
N GLU A 250 16.96 36.11 -20.05
CA GLU A 250 16.50 36.78 -18.84
C GLU A 250 17.62 37.47 -18.04
N GLY A 251 18.84 37.55 -18.59
CA GLY A 251 19.97 38.18 -17.94
C GLY A 251 20.53 37.44 -16.75
N ARG A 252 20.27 36.14 -16.62
CA ARG A 252 20.79 35.25 -15.58
C ARG A 252 21.98 34.45 -16.11
N ASP A 253 22.92 34.15 -15.22
CA ASP A 253 24.07 33.30 -15.54
C ASP A 253 23.66 31.81 -15.36
N PRO A 254 23.70 30.99 -16.43
CA PRO A 254 23.38 29.56 -16.35
C PRO A 254 24.25 28.78 -15.34
N LEU A 255 25.50 29.16 -15.17
CA LEU A 255 26.42 28.54 -14.20
C LEU A 255 25.98 28.78 -12.75
N GLU A 256 25.68 30.04 -12.42
CA GLU A 256 25.21 30.40 -11.08
C GLU A 256 23.82 29.81 -10.77
N ASP A 257 22.96 29.66 -11.78
CA ASP A 257 21.68 29.01 -11.63
C ASP A 257 21.83 27.54 -11.20
N ILE A 258 22.70 26.77 -11.85
CA ILE A 258 22.98 25.36 -11.48
C ILE A 258 23.62 25.26 -10.11
N ARG A 259 24.60 26.14 -9.80
CA ARG A 259 25.27 26.16 -8.48
C ARG A 259 24.28 26.45 -7.35
N THR A 260 23.36 27.36 -7.57
CA THR A 260 22.32 27.72 -6.59
C THR A 260 21.38 26.56 -6.35
N ILE A 261 20.90 25.91 -7.41
CA ILE A 261 20.05 24.73 -7.32
C ILE A 261 20.76 23.60 -6.55
N ASN A 262 22.03 23.32 -6.89
CA ASN A 262 22.80 22.28 -6.21
C ASN A 262 23.02 22.60 -4.72
N ARG A 263 23.26 23.86 -4.34
CA ARG A 263 23.35 24.27 -2.92
C ARG A 263 22.03 24.04 -2.17
N GLU A 264 20.91 24.32 -2.78
CA GLU A 264 19.58 24.07 -2.18
C GLU A 264 19.29 22.57 -2.03
N LEU A 265 19.61 21.75 -3.04
CA LEU A 265 19.48 20.30 -2.98
C LEU A 265 20.38 19.72 -1.87
N GLU A 266 21.62 20.19 -1.75
CA GLU A 266 22.58 19.76 -0.72
C GLU A 266 22.10 20.12 0.69
N ALA A 267 21.61 21.33 0.86
CA ALA A 267 21.10 21.81 2.15
C ALA A 267 19.87 21.01 2.63
N TYR A 268 19.07 20.51 1.70
CA TYR A 268 17.90 19.70 2.02
C TYR A 268 18.26 18.23 2.28
N ASN A 269 18.93 17.58 1.33
CA ASN A 269 19.35 16.19 1.42
C ASN A 269 20.56 15.93 0.52
N PRO A 270 21.76 15.76 1.09
CA PRO A 270 23.00 15.53 0.33
C PRO A 270 22.95 14.30 -0.59
N GLU A 271 22.08 13.32 -0.30
CA GLU A 271 21.91 12.11 -1.14
C GLU A 271 21.36 12.44 -2.53
N LEU A 272 20.65 13.58 -2.68
CA LEU A 272 20.10 13.99 -3.97
C LEU A 272 21.21 14.35 -4.97
N LEU A 273 22.33 14.87 -4.49
CA LEU A 273 23.48 15.20 -5.34
C LEU A 273 24.23 13.96 -5.86
N LYS A 274 24.04 12.79 -5.22
CA LYS A 274 24.63 11.53 -5.69
C LYS A 274 23.90 10.94 -6.88
N ARG A 275 22.70 11.42 -7.18
CA ARG A 275 21.92 10.96 -8.33
C ARG A 275 22.55 11.43 -9.63
N PRO A 276 22.40 10.66 -10.71
CA PRO A 276 22.81 11.10 -12.04
C PRO A 276 22.13 12.41 -12.41
N GLN A 277 22.92 13.35 -12.88
CA GLN A 277 22.48 14.67 -13.30
C GLN A 277 22.81 14.89 -14.79
N VAL A 278 21.98 15.67 -15.46
CA VAL A 278 22.18 16.09 -16.85
C VAL A 278 21.84 17.58 -16.94
N ILE A 279 22.57 18.33 -17.74
CA ILE A 279 22.30 19.74 -17.99
C ILE A 279 21.73 19.90 -19.40
N ALA A 280 20.55 20.53 -19.48
CA ALA A 280 19.89 20.92 -20.71
C ALA A 280 19.98 22.45 -20.86
N ALA A 281 20.95 22.95 -21.63
CA ALA A 281 21.05 24.36 -21.98
C ALA A 281 20.01 24.66 -23.05
N ASN A 282 18.88 25.23 -22.60
CA ASN A 282 17.70 25.50 -23.45
C ASN A 282 17.76 26.91 -24.06
N LYS A 283 16.84 27.19 -24.99
CA LYS A 283 16.70 28.44 -25.76
C LYS A 283 17.89 28.75 -26.67
N MET A 284 18.64 27.72 -27.11
CA MET A 284 19.79 27.92 -27.98
C MET A 284 19.41 28.48 -29.35
N ASP A 285 18.14 28.44 -29.72
CA ASP A 285 17.58 29.12 -30.91
C ASP A 285 17.51 30.64 -30.78
N ALA A 286 17.66 31.20 -29.57
CA ALA A 286 17.62 32.64 -29.33
C ALA A 286 19.02 33.27 -29.32
N VAL A 287 20.08 32.49 -29.47
CA VAL A 287 21.46 33.00 -29.56
C VAL A 287 21.73 33.44 -30.99
N TYR A 288 22.11 34.71 -31.16
CA TYR A 288 22.27 35.34 -32.49
C TYR A 288 23.62 35.02 -33.17
N ALA A 289 24.66 34.68 -32.39
CA ALA A 289 25.98 34.34 -32.92
C ALA A 289 26.39 32.93 -32.48
N GLU A 290 26.90 32.12 -33.44
CA GLU A 290 27.41 30.77 -33.14
C GLU A 290 28.57 30.80 -32.14
N GLU A 291 29.42 31.83 -32.21
CA GLU A 291 30.57 32.02 -31.32
C GLU A 291 30.15 32.21 -29.86
N ASP A 292 29.06 32.95 -29.59
CA ASP A 292 28.55 33.14 -28.24
C ASP A 292 27.97 31.83 -27.67
N THR A 293 27.36 31.00 -28.54
CA THR A 293 26.85 29.67 -28.17
C THR A 293 27.96 28.77 -27.71
N GLU A 294 29.07 28.71 -28.44
CA GLU A 294 30.22 27.86 -28.07
C GLU A 294 30.86 28.29 -26.77
N ILE A 295 30.98 29.60 -26.51
CA ILE A 295 31.58 30.12 -25.27
C ILE A 295 30.76 29.69 -24.06
N ILE A 296 29.45 29.85 -24.08
CA ILE A 296 28.55 29.46 -22.96
C ILE A 296 28.60 27.93 -22.74
N LEU A 297 28.54 27.14 -23.83
CA LEU A 297 28.61 25.69 -23.75
C LEU A 297 29.97 25.20 -23.22
N ASP A 298 31.08 25.84 -23.64
CA ASP A 298 32.40 25.48 -23.17
C ASP A 298 32.60 25.80 -21.68
N GLU A 299 32.05 26.89 -21.19
CA GLU A 299 32.07 27.22 -19.76
C GLU A 299 31.28 26.16 -18.96
N LEU A 300 30.07 25.78 -19.40
CA LEU A 300 29.28 24.74 -18.75
C LEU A 300 29.97 23.36 -18.81
N ARG A 301 30.54 22.98 -19.96
CA ARG A 301 31.26 21.71 -20.10
C ARG A 301 32.52 21.66 -19.23
N ASN A 302 33.32 22.72 -19.22
CA ASN A 302 34.56 22.78 -18.45
C ASN A 302 34.31 22.60 -16.93
N GLU A 303 33.18 23.06 -16.41
CA GLU A 303 32.85 22.92 -15.00
C GLU A 303 32.18 21.57 -14.66
N PHE A 304 31.24 21.09 -15.49
CA PHE A 304 30.37 19.98 -15.12
C PHE A 304 30.75 18.62 -15.75
N GLU A 305 31.37 18.58 -16.92
CA GLU A 305 31.76 17.30 -17.53
C GLU A 305 32.86 16.56 -16.73
N PRO A 306 33.84 17.26 -16.09
CA PRO A 306 34.78 16.58 -15.19
C PRO A 306 34.11 15.91 -13.98
N LYS A 307 32.89 16.37 -13.61
CA LYS A 307 32.04 15.79 -12.55
C LYS A 307 31.15 14.66 -13.07
N GLY A 308 31.25 14.29 -14.36
CA GLY A 308 30.43 13.25 -14.98
C GLY A 308 29.04 13.72 -15.45
N ILE A 309 28.77 15.03 -15.42
CA ILE A 309 27.48 15.62 -15.78
C ILE A 309 27.58 16.15 -17.23
N LYS A 310 26.85 15.54 -18.16
CA LYS A 310 26.86 15.95 -19.57
C LYS A 310 25.97 17.16 -19.82
N VAL A 311 26.42 18.01 -20.76
CA VAL A 311 25.73 19.22 -21.19
C VAL A 311 25.15 19.02 -22.57
N PHE A 312 23.85 19.25 -22.73
CA PHE A 312 23.15 19.16 -24.00
C PHE A 312 22.60 20.53 -24.39
N PRO A 313 23.06 21.10 -25.53
CA PRO A 313 22.43 22.26 -26.12
C PRO A 313 21.11 21.87 -26.73
N ILE A 314 20.01 22.49 -26.30
CA ILE A 314 18.67 22.19 -26.80
C ILE A 314 17.88 23.46 -27.13
N SER A 315 16.90 23.29 -27.97
CA SER A 315 15.78 24.21 -28.10
C SER A 315 14.48 23.43 -27.94
N ALA A 316 13.77 23.70 -26.86
CA ALA A 316 12.47 23.09 -26.64
C ALA A 316 11.45 23.49 -27.70
N VAL A 317 11.56 24.70 -28.28
CA VAL A 317 10.65 25.22 -29.30
C VAL A 317 10.92 24.59 -30.66
N SER A 318 12.17 24.56 -31.13
CA SER A 318 12.57 23.97 -32.41
C SER A 318 12.75 22.45 -32.36
N ARG A 319 12.78 21.85 -31.16
CA ARG A 319 13.07 20.43 -30.88
C ARG A 319 14.51 19.99 -31.22
N GLN A 320 15.40 20.93 -31.49
CA GLN A 320 16.80 20.63 -31.77
C GLN A 320 17.49 20.12 -30.49
N GLY A 321 18.33 19.07 -30.59
CA GLY A 321 19.08 18.48 -29.48
C GLY A 321 18.24 17.71 -28.44
N VAL A 322 16.89 17.79 -28.52
CA VAL A 322 16.01 17.16 -27.53
C VAL A 322 16.08 15.64 -27.61
N LYS A 323 16.19 15.08 -28.82
CA LYS A 323 16.19 13.63 -29.02
C LYS A 323 17.45 12.99 -28.40
N GLU A 324 18.60 13.60 -28.58
CA GLU A 324 19.89 13.17 -28.02
C GLU A 324 19.85 13.22 -26.48
N LEU A 325 19.29 14.26 -25.92
CA LEU A 325 19.04 14.39 -24.48
C LEU A 325 18.21 13.23 -23.95
N LEU A 326 17.08 12.91 -24.59
CA LEU A 326 16.17 11.85 -24.15
C LEU A 326 16.82 10.46 -24.20
N TYR A 327 17.56 10.13 -25.27
CA TYR A 327 18.28 8.85 -25.35
C TYR A 327 19.34 8.74 -24.25
N HIS A 328 20.08 9.82 -23.99
CA HIS A 328 21.06 9.80 -22.91
C HIS A 328 20.43 9.61 -21.53
N ILE A 329 19.30 10.27 -21.25
CA ILE A 329 18.52 10.08 -20.02
C ILE A 329 18.08 8.61 -19.89
N ASN A 330 17.57 8.01 -20.97
CA ASN A 330 17.15 6.62 -20.96
C ASN A 330 18.31 5.65 -20.68
N ASP A 331 19.50 5.96 -21.18
CA ASP A 331 20.69 5.15 -20.92
C ASP A 331 21.16 5.33 -19.45
N LEU A 332 21.09 6.53 -18.90
CA LEU A 332 21.33 6.76 -17.48
C LEU A 332 20.34 6.00 -16.60
N LEU A 333 19.06 6.02 -16.94
CA LEU A 333 18.04 5.29 -16.17
C LEU A 333 18.31 3.78 -16.12
N LYS A 334 18.96 3.20 -17.16
CA LYS A 334 19.37 1.78 -17.15
C LYS A 334 20.58 1.50 -16.24
N THR A 335 21.39 2.52 -15.96
CA THR A 335 22.60 2.38 -15.13
C THR A 335 22.34 2.69 -13.64
N VAL A 336 21.23 3.33 -13.34
CA VAL A 336 20.84 3.58 -11.95
C VAL A 336 20.42 2.26 -11.34
N ASP A 337 21.19 1.77 -10.36
CA ASP A 337 20.79 0.64 -9.53
C ASP A 337 19.51 1.03 -8.77
N ASP A 338 18.41 0.48 -9.23
CA ASP A 338 17.08 0.66 -8.65
C ASP A 338 16.96 -0.22 -7.40
N ALA A 339 17.84 -0.03 -6.40
CA ALA A 339 17.58 -0.56 -5.09
C ALA A 339 16.51 0.34 -4.44
N PRO A 340 15.21 0.00 -4.58
CA PRO A 340 14.16 0.81 -3.99
C PRO A 340 14.36 0.81 -2.49
N VAL A 341 14.24 1.96 -1.85
CA VAL A 341 14.12 2.02 -0.38
C VAL A 341 12.90 1.19 -0.02
N VAL A 342 13.12 -0.02 0.49
CA VAL A 342 12.05 -0.93 0.90
C VAL A 342 11.66 -0.56 2.33
N PHE A 343 10.39 -0.21 2.55
CA PHE A 343 9.88 0.02 3.89
C PHE A 343 9.62 -1.32 4.59
N GLU A 344 10.09 -1.42 5.81
CA GLU A 344 9.82 -2.59 6.65
C GLU A 344 8.34 -2.65 7.02
N LYS A 345 7.84 -3.86 7.13
CA LYS A 345 6.46 -4.13 7.54
C LYS A 345 6.30 -3.79 9.04
N GLU A 346 5.40 -2.85 9.33
CA GLU A 346 5.13 -2.37 10.69
C GLU A 346 3.77 -2.83 11.23
N PHE A 347 2.89 -3.29 10.34
CA PHE A 347 1.51 -3.65 10.65
C PHE A 347 1.27 -5.13 10.39
N GLU A 348 0.78 -5.84 11.40
CA GLU A 348 0.29 -7.20 11.26
C GLU A 348 -1.22 -7.25 11.45
N VAL A 349 -1.91 -7.86 10.47
CA VAL A 349 -3.34 -8.10 10.58
C VAL A 349 -3.59 -9.16 11.63
N GLN A 350 -4.32 -8.81 12.68
CA GLN A 350 -4.73 -9.77 13.70
C GLN A 350 -5.89 -10.60 13.17
N TYR A 351 -5.66 -11.90 13.00
CA TYR A 351 -6.71 -12.85 12.61
C TYR A 351 -7.34 -13.44 13.85
N GLN A 352 -8.67 -13.51 13.89
CA GLN A 352 -9.44 -14.17 14.96
C GLN A 352 -9.15 -15.69 15.08
N GLY A 353 -8.00 -16.15 14.63
CA GLY A 353 -7.58 -17.54 14.56
C GLY A 353 -6.47 -17.95 15.53
N ASP A 354 -5.75 -17.00 16.10
CA ASP A 354 -4.60 -17.31 16.94
C ASP A 354 -5.01 -17.85 18.32
N ARG A 355 -4.38 -18.95 18.70
CA ARG A 355 -4.66 -19.63 19.98
C ARG A 355 -4.35 -18.78 21.22
N ASN A 356 -3.63 -17.67 21.06
CA ASN A 356 -3.18 -16.75 22.12
C ASN A 356 -3.77 -15.33 21.96
N LEU A 357 -5.01 -15.20 21.49
CA LEU A 357 -5.67 -13.90 21.46
C LEU A 357 -5.78 -13.33 22.89
N PRO A 358 -5.43 -12.05 23.10
CA PRO A 358 -5.51 -11.42 24.42
C PRO A 358 -6.96 -11.23 24.85
N TYR A 359 -7.15 -11.15 26.14
CA TYR A 359 -8.36 -10.66 26.80
C TYR A 359 -7.95 -9.77 27.97
N THR A 360 -8.85 -8.92 28.42
CA THR A 360 -8.68 -8.07 29.60
C THR A 360 -9.79 -8.32 30.61
N VAL A 361 -9.46 -8.28 31.88
CA VAL A 361 -10.40 -8.33 32.98
C VAL A 361 -10.34 -6.97 33.65
N THR A 362 -11.47 -6.24 33.70
CA THR A 362 -11.60 -4.92 34.35
C THR A 362 -12.80 -4.91 35.26
N ARG A 363 -12.79 -4.05 36.27
CA ARG A 363 -13.94 -3.84 37.12
C ARG A 363 -14.63 -2.55 36.71
N ALA A 364 -15.92 -2.63 36.39
CA ALA A 364 -16.74 -1.49 36.01
C ALA A 364 -17.16 -0.66 37.23
N ASP A 365 -17.62 0.57 37.00
CA ASP A 365 -18.04 1.50 38.04
C ASP A 365 -19.27 0.98 38.83
N ASP A 366 -20.07 0.11 38.25
CA ASP A 366 -21.22 -0.57 38.86
C ASP A 366 -20.84 -1.80 39.70
N GLY A 367 -19.55 -2.12 39.77
CA GLY A 367 -19.02 -3.25 40.54
C GLY A 367 -18.93 -4.56 39.76
N ALA A 368 -19.52 -4.65 38.57
CA ALA A 368 -19.45 -5.85 37.72
C ALA A 368 -18.03 -6.04 37.15
N TYR A 369 -17.64 -7.31 36.96
CA TYR A 369 -16.39 -7.66 36.27
C TYR A 369 -16.64 -7.78 34.80
N VAL A 370 -15.90 -6.99 33.97
CA VAL A 370 -16.01 -6.96 32.54
C VAL A 370 -14.83 -7.73 31.95
N VAL A 371 -15.12 -8.76 31.14
CA VAL A 371 -14.11 -9.54 30.42
C VAL A 371 -14.32 -9.35 28.93
N GLU A 372 -13.38 -8.68 28.31
CA GLU A 372 -13.44 -8.34 26.89
C GLU A 372 -12.11 -8.71 26.19
N GLY A 373 -12.19 -8.95 24.91
CA GLY A 373 -11.03 -9.21 24.07
C GLY A 373 -11.36 -10.19 22.96
N PRO A 374 -10.56 -10.19 21.90
CA PRO A 374 -10.81 -11.02 20.68
C PRO A 374 -10.89 -12.52 20.99
N ARG A 375 -10.33 -12.98 22.11
CA ARG A 375 -10.43 -14.39 22.55
C ARG A 375 -11.83 -14.75 23.04
N ILE A 376 -12.47 -13.84 23.77
CA ILE A 376 -13.82 -14.01 24.33
C ILE A 376 -14.85 -13.85 23.22
N ASP A 377 -14.74 -12.80 22.41
CA ASP A 377 -15.60 -12.54 21.25
C ASP A 377 -15.65 -13.74 20.30
N LYS A 378 -14.47 -14.29 19.96
CA LYS A 378 -14.36 -15.51 19.17
C LYS A 378 -15.11 -16.69 19.78
N MET A 379 -14.97 -16.89 21.09
CA MET A 379 -15.61 -18.00 21.79
C MET A 379 -17.13 -17.85 21.80
N LEU A 380 -17.63 -16.66 22.05
CA LEU A 380 -19.06 -16.34 22.01
C LEU A 380 -19.64 -16.53 20.61
N GLY A 381 -18.91 -16.15 19.56
CA GLY A 381 -19.33 -16.34 18.17
C GLY A 381 -19.43 -17.81 17.72
N TYR A 382 -18.80 -18.74 18.44
CA TYR A 382 -18.85 -20.18 18.11
C TYR A 382 -19.75 -21.00 19.02
N THR A 383 -20.28 -20.43 20.08
CA THR A 383 -20.97 -21.18 21.13
C THR A 383 -22.42 -20.74 21.21
N ASN A 384 -23.33 -21.67 21.03
CA ASN A 384 -24.74 -21.43 21.31
C ASN A 384 -24.96 -21.56 22.83
N LEU A 385 -24.98 -20.43 23.54
CA LEU A 385 -25.14 -20.38 24.99
C LEU A 385 -26.57 -20.69 25.46
N ASP A 386 -27.56 -20.68 24.58
CA ASP A 386 -28.92 -21.07 24.89
C ASP A 386 -29.06 -22.59 25.08
N SER A 387 -28.05 -23.37 24.72
CA SER A 387 -28.02 -24.80 24.93
C SER A 387 -27.19 -25.15 26.18
N GLU A 388 -27.70 -26.05 27.02
CA GLU A 388 -27.02 -26.57 28.21
C GLU A 388 -25.61 -27.05 27.89
N LYS A 389 -25.40 -27.72 26.76
CA LYS A 389 -24.07 -28.20 26.30
C LYS A 389 -23.18 -27.06 25.81
N GLY A 390 -23.72 -26.03 25.19
CA GLY A 390 -22.94 -24.84 24.80
C GLY A 390 -22.47 -24.08 26.02
N PHE A 391 -23.32 -23.96 27.04
CA PHE A 391 -22.95 -23.34 28.29
C PHE A 391 -21.87 -24.13 29.06
N ASP A 392 -21.99 -25.48 29.15
CA ASP A 392 -20.94 -26.35 29.70
C ASP A 392 -19.60 -26.21 28.97
N PHE A 393 -19.63 -26.08 27.65
CA PHE A 393 -18.45 -25.90 26.84
C PHE A 393 -17.80 -24.52 27.11
N PHE A 394 -18.62 -23.49 27.24
CA PHE A 394 -18.17 -22.16 27.60
C PHE A 394 -17.52 -22.10 28.98
N GLN A 395 -18.10 -22.74 29.98
CA GLN A 395 -17.51 -22.84 31.32
C GLN A 395 -16.15 -23.55 31.30
N LYS A 396 -16.04 -24.66 30.57
CA LYS A 396 -14.77 -25.37 30.37
C LYS A 396 -13.73 -24.50 29.65
N PHE A 397 -14.16 -23.70 28.69
CA PHE A 397 -13.28 -22.76 28.03
C PHE A 397 -12.73 -21.72 29.01
N LEU A 398 -13.58 -21.06 29.80
CA LEU A 398 -13.16 -20.06 30.80
C LEU A 398 -12.14 -20.66 31.79
N LYS A 399 -12.37 -21.89 32.23
CA LYS A 399 -11.44 -22.61 33.13
C LYS A 399 -10.13 -22.94 32.45
N ASN A 400 -10.14 -23.50 31.24
CA ASN A 400 -8.93 -23.93 30.52
C ASN A 400 -8.09 -22.78 29.99
N THR A 401 -8.65 -21.60 29.85
CA THR A 401 -7.97 -20.41 29.34
C THR A 401 -7.42 -19.51 30.43
N GLY A 402 -7.68 -19.82 31.69
CA GLY A 402 -7.22 -19.05 32.86
C GLY A 402 -8.05 -17.80 33.15
N VAL A 403 -9.18 -17.58 32.46
CA VAL A 403 -10.06 -16.42 32.68
C VAL A 403 -10.61 -16.46 34.11
N LEU A 404 -10.99 -17.64 34.61
CA LEU A 404 -11.48 -17.76 36.01
C LEU A 404 -10.38 -17.44 36.99
N ASP A 405 -9.15 -17.91 36.79
CA ASP A 405 -8.01 -17.60 37.65
C ASP A 405 -7.70 -16.11 37.68
N ASP A 406 -7.86 -15.42 36.56
CA ASP A 406 -7.62 -13.97 36.45
C ASP A 406 -8.77 -13.16 37.11
N LEU A 407 -10.02 -13.63 37.04
CA LEU A 407 -11.16 -13.07 37.79
C LEU A 407 -10.95 -13.23 39.31
N GLU A 408 -10.47 -14.41 39.73
CA GLU A 408 -10.14 -14.65 41.18
C GLU A 408 -9.01 -13.72 41.67
N LYS A 409 -7.97 -13.51 40.83
CA LYS A 409 -6.90 -12.55 41.13
C LYS A 409 -7.40 -11.10 41.14
N ALA A 410 -8.41 -10.77 40.35
CA ALA A 410 -9.06 -9.45 40.37
C ALA A 410 -9.99 -9.24 41.59
N GLY A 411 -10.23 -10.32 42.38
CA GLY A 411 -10.96 -10.26 43.65
C GLY A 411 -12.46 -10.51 43.51
N ILE A 412 -12.90 -11.32 42.55
CA ILE A 412 -14.32 -11.69 42.39
C ILE A 412 -14.78 -12.60 43.55
N GLU A 413 -15.97 -12.34 44.04
CA GLU A 413 -16.62 -13.14 45.09
C GLU A 413 -17.86 -13.85 44.55
N GLU A 414 -18.35 -14.88 45.26
CA GLU A 414 -19.58 -15.58 44.89
C GLU A 414 -20.80 -14.64 44.87
N GLY A 415 -21.52 -14.63 43.76
CA GLY A 415 -22.63 -13.76 43.51
C GLY A 415 -22.30 -12.44 42.79
N ASP A 416 -21.03 -12.19 42.51
CA ASP A 416 -20.63 -11.05 41.68
C ASP A 416 -21.03 -11.29 40.23
N THR A 417 -21.41 -10.19 39.58
CA THR A 417 -21.82 -10.24 38.14
C THR A 417 -20.60 -10.13 37.24
N VAL A 418 -20.51 -11.05 36.27
CA VAL A 418 -19.53 -11.02 35.19
C VAL A 418 -20.23 -10.65 33.88
N ARG A 419 -19.68 -9.65 33.19
CA ARG A 419 -20.18 -9.15 31.91
C ARG A 419 -19.18 -9.49 30.77
N MET A 420 -19.68 -10.11 29.72
CA MET A 420 -18.91 -10.44 28.51
C MET A 420 -19.74 -10.09 27.26
N TYR A 421 -19.40 -8.99 26.55
CA TYR A 421 -20.06 -8.58 25.27
C TYR A 421 -21.61 -8.64 25.32
N GLY A 422 -22.20 -8.08 26.35
CA GLY A 422 -23.66 -8.02 26.52
C GLY A 422 -24.31 -9.26 27.13
N LEU A 423 -23.53 -10.27 27.50
CA LEU A 423 -23.94 -11.38 28.35
C LEU A 423 -23.60 -11.06 29.80
N GLU A 424 -24.56 -11.29 30.70
CA GLU A 424 -24.36 -11.13 32.16
C GLU A 424 -24.69 -12.45 32.83
N PHE A 425 -23.83 -12.86 33.74
CA PHE A 425 -24.04 -14.06 34.54
C PHE A 425 -23.37 -13.86 35.91
N ASP A 426 -23.92 -14.52 36.92
CA ASP A 426 -23.37 -14.47 38.27
C ASP A 426 -22.28 -15.53 38.42
N TYR A 427 -21.21 -15.16 39.11
CA TYR A 427 -20.11 -16.02 39.42
C TYR A 427 -20.44 -16.92 40.61
N TYR A 428 -20.34 -18.22 40.42
CA TYR A 428 -20.42 -19.25 41.45
C TYR A 428 -19.27 -20.22 41.30
N LYS A 429 -18.66 -20.60 42.41
CA LYS A 429 -17.48 -21.50 42.45
C LYS A 429 -17.83 -22.97 42.34
#